data_5102c33c9df3d7162b59a0e338ea0c10
#
_entry.id   5102c33c9df3d7162b59a0e338ea0c10
#
_cell.length_a   1.000
_cell.length_b   1.000
_cell.length_c   1.000
_cell.angle_alpha   90.00
_cell.angle_beta   90.00
_cell.angle_gamma   90.00
#
_symmetry.space_group_name_H-M   'P 1'
#
loop_
_entity.id
_entity.type
_entity.pdbx_description
1 polymer ?
#
loop_
_entity_poly.entity_id
_entity_poly.type
_entity_poly.pdbx_seq_one_letter_code
_entity_poly.pdbx_strand_id
1 'polypeptide(L)'
;MAKGYSQKEGIDFSEVFSPVVRHTSIRVLLSIVAAQDLELEQMDVKMAFLHGHLEERIYMEQPPSFRDPRSEGKVCLLQKSLYGLKQSPRQWYKRFDSYVHSIGLFRCEFDPCVYVQSLEDGSRVFLLLYVDDMLYSMQE
;
A
#
# COMPACT_ATOMS: atom_id res chain seq x y z
N MET A 1 -17.22 -3.67 3.76
CA MET A 1 -15.99 -3.68 4.60
C MET A 1 -15.96 -4.97 5.39
N ALA A 2 -14.81 -5.65 5.42
CA ALA A 2 -14.65 -6.86 6.22
C ALA A 2 -14.60 -6.54 7.72
N LYS A 3 -15.03 -7.51 8.55
CA LYS A 3 -15.04 -7.36 10.02
C LYS A 3 -13.72 -7.84 10.62
N GLY A 4 -12.61 -7.14 10.36
CA GLY A 4 -11.26 -7.53 10.80
C GLY A 4 -11.09 -7.65 12.31
N TYR A 5 -11.96 -7.00 13.10
CA TYR A 5 -11.94 -7.13 14.55
C TYR A 5 -12.23 -8.58 15.03
N SER A 6 -12.86 -9.41 14.21
CA SER A 6 -13.15 -10.82 14.52
C SER A 6 -12.01 -11.77 14.12
N GLN A 7 -11.01 -11.29 13.40
CA GLN A 7 -9.86 -12.08 12.97
C GLN A 7 -8.97 -12.46 14.16
N LYS A 8 -8.47 -13.71 14.13
CA LYS A 8 -7.61 -14.30 15.16
C LYS A 8 -6.18 -14.42 14.63
N GLU A 9 -5.22 -13.93 15.41
CA GLU A 9 -3.80 -14.11 15.14
C GLU A 9 -3.40 -15.59 15.11
N GLY A 10 -2.53 -15.96 14.19
CA GLY A 10 -2.08 -17.34 13.98
C GLY A 10 -3.07 -18.21 13.19
N ILE A 11 -4.28 -17.72 12.90
CA ILE A 11 -5.30 -18.42 12.11
C ILE A 11 -5.64 -17.59 10.85
N ASP A 12 -6.12 -16.36 11.05
CA ASP A 12 -6.59 -15.48 9.98
C ASP A 12 -5.49 -14.55 9.46
N PHE A 13 -4.48 -14.31 10.26
CA PHE A 13 -3.28 -13.54 9.87
C PHE A 13 -2.09 -13.94 10.74
N SER A 14 -0.89 -13.87 10.17
CA SER A 14 0.38 -14.09 10.88
C SER A 14 1.07 -12.78 11.20
N GLU A 15 0.97 -11.79 10.32
CA GLU A 15 1.62 -10.51 10.46
C GLU A 15 0.78 -9.39 9.83
N VAL A 16 0.70 -8.26 10.53
CA VAL A 16 -0.11 -7.10 10.10
C VAL A 16 0.71 -5.83 9.93
N PHE A 17 1.97 -5.83 10.36
CA PHE A 17 2.79 -4.63 10.31
C PHE A 17 2.96 -4.14 8.88
N SER A 18 2.67 -2.87 8.68
CA SER A 18 2.93 -2.11 7.46
C SER A 18 3.66 -0.84 7.84
N PRO A 19 4.74 -0.49 7.15
CA PRO A 19 5.41 0.78 7.43
C PRO A 19 4.49 1.96 7.10
N VAL A 20 4.65 3.02 7.88
CA VAL A 20 4.03 4.32 7.64
C VAL A 20 5.14 5.35 7.60
N VAL A 21 5.11 6.23 6.61
CA VAL A 21 6.12 7.26 6.43
C VAL A 21 6.22 8.18 7.66
N ARG A 22 7.43 8.57 8.00
CA ARG A 22 7.69 9.51 9.09
C ARG A 22 7.37 10.93 8.64
N HIS A 23 6.78 11.73 9.52
CA HIS A 23 6.53 13.15 9.24
C HIS A 23 7.82 13.93 8.91
N THR A 24 8.95 13.55 9.51
CA THR A 24 10.26 14.12 9.18
C THR A 24 10.67 13.84 7.75
N SER A 25 10.40 12.65 7.22
CA SER A 25 10.69 12.28 5.83
C SER A 25 9.89 13.14 4.85
N ILE A 26 8.60 13.37 5.13
CA ILE A 26 7.76 14.28 4.33
C ILE A 26 8.37 15.68 4.31
N ARG A 27 8.74 16.23 5.48
CA ARG A 27 9.33 17.57 5.58
C ARG A 27 10.67 17.66 4.84
N VAL A 28 11.52 16.64 4.94
CA VAL A 28 12.79 16.59 4.21
C VAL A 28 12.56 16.58 2.72
N LEU A 29 11.62 15.76 2.22
CA LEU A 29 11.30 15.73 0.80
C LEU A 29 10.81 17.11 0.31
N LEU A 30 9.86 17.73 1.02
CA LEU A 30 9.36 19.07 0.66
C LEU A 30 10.46 20.13 0.69
N SER A 31 11.42 20.01 1.62
CA SER A 31 12.58 20.91 1.66
C SER A 31 13.51 20.72 0.46
N ILE A 32 13.74 19.48 0.03
CA ILE A 32 14.52 19.17 -1.18
C ILE A 32 13.83 19.73 -2.41
N VAL A 33 12.52 19.49 -2.54
CA VAL A 33 11.68 20.01 -3.63
C VAL A 33 11.81 21.53 -3.75
N ALA A 34 11.65 22.24 -2.62
CA ALA A 34 11.74 23.70 -2.60
C ALA A 34 13.17 24.21 -2.86
N ALA A 35 14.20 23.52 -2.36
CA ALA A 35 15.58 23.94 -2.53
C ALA A 35 16.14 23.70 -3.95
N GLN A 36 15.62 22.70 -4.65
CA GLN A 36 16.08 22.30 -5.97
C GLN A 36 15.09 22.69 -7.07
N ASP A 37 14.00 23.37 -6.73
CA ASP A 37 12.93 23.79 -7.64
C ASP A 37 12.38 22.63 -8.47
N LEU A 38 12.07 21.51 -7.78
CA LEU A 38 11.55 20.29 -8.42
C LEU A 38 10.04 20.39 -8.60
N GLU A 39 9.54 19.74 -9.65
CA GLU A 39 8.10 19.50 -9.79
C GLU A 39 7.63 18.51 -8.70
N LEU A 40 6.46 18.77 -8.13
CA LEU A 40 5.85 17.95 -7.09
C LEU A 40 4.40 17.63 -7.45
N GLU A 41 4.09 16.35 -7.55
CA GLU A 41 2.73 15.86 -7.77
C GLU A 41 2.24 15.04 -6.58
N GLN A 42 0.97 15.22 -6.23
CA GLN A 42 0.27 14.35 -5.29
C GLN A 42 -0.67 13.43 -6.06
N MET A 43 -0.58 12.15 -5.77
CA MET A 43 -1.41 11.11 -6.38
C MET A 43 -2.09 10.29 -5.30
N ASP A 44 -3.27 9.75 -5.61
CA ASP A 44 -4.04 8.82 -4.77
C ASP A 44 -4.25 7.50 -5.50
N VAL A 45 -4.06 6.39 -4.81
CA VAL A 45 -4.34 5.06 -5.36
C VAL A 45 -5.74 4.63 -5.00
N LYS A 46 -6.64 4.72 -5.95
CA LYS A 46 -8.02 4.26 -5.77
C LYS A 46 -8.06 2.79 -5.35
N MET A 47 -8.74 2.53 -4.25
CA MET A 47 -8.94 1.17 -3.72
C MET A 47 -7.63 0.41 -3.47
N ALA A 48 -6.61 1.08 -2.94
CA ALA A 48 -5.26 0.58 -2.72
C ALA A 48 -5.23 -0.83 -2.11
N PHE A 49 -6.00 -1.08 -1.05
CA PHE A 49 -6.01 -2.38 -0.38
C PHE A 49 -6.54 -3.53 -1.24
N LEU A 50 -7.38 -3.25 -2.25
CA LEU A 50 -7.88 -4.29 -3.18
C LEU A 50 -6.80 -4.78 -4.15
N HIS A 51 -5.67 -4.10 -4.25
CA HIS A 51 -4.53 -4.54 -5.05
C HIS A 51 -3.63 -5.55 -4.31
N GLY A 52 -3.75 -5.64 -2.97
CA GLY A 52 -2.97 -6.58 -2.16
C GLY A 52 -3.42 -8.03 -2.36
N HIS A 53 -2.48 -8.96 -2.45
CA HIS A 53 -2.75 -10.39 -2.48
C HIS A 53 -2.77 -10.95 -1.06
N LEU A 54 -3.74 -11.82 -0.78
CA LEU A 54 -3.80 -12.53 0.50
C LEU A 54 -2.85 -13.74 0.45
N GLU A 55 -2.08 -13.91 1.51
CA GLU A 55 -1.23 -15.08 1.73
C GLU A 55 -2.00 -16.19 2.47
N GLU A 56 -2.99 -15.79 3.26
CA GLU A 56 -3.85 -16.69 4.02
C GLU A 56 -5.17 -16.97 3.31
N ARG A 57 -5.79 -18.09 3.61
CA ARG A 57 -7.14 -18.43 3.15
C ARG A 57 -8.16 -17.78 4.07
N ILE A 58 -8.75 -16.68 3.63
CA ILE A 58 -9.74 -15.92 4.38
C ILE A 58 -11.13 -16.21 3.82
N TYR A 59 -12.01 -16.64 4.72
CA TYR A 59 -13.43 -16.85 4.42
C TYR A 59 -14.27 -15.71 5.01
N MET A 60 -15.22 -15.24 4.25
CA MET A 60 -16.14 -14.18 4.64
C MET A 60 -17.57 -14.60 4.38
N GLU A 61 -18.49 -14.24 5.26
CA GLU A 61 -19.93 -14.39 5.00
C GLU A 61 -20.32 -13.62 3.74
N GLN A 62 -21.28 -14.17 2.99
CA GLN A 62 -21.83 -13.47 1.83
C GLN A 62 -22.43 -12.14 2.26
N PRO A 63 -22.08 -11.01 1.60
CA PRO A 63 -22.68 -9.72 1.89
C PRO A 63 -24.21 -9.77 1.76
N PRO A 64 -24.96 -9.10 2.66
CA PRO A 64 -26.43 -9.19 2.67
C PRO A 64 -27.11 -8.95 1.32
N SER A 65 -26.59 -7.97 0.56
CA SER A 65 -27.12 -7.62 -0.78
C SER A 65 -26.75 -8.59 -1.91
N PHE A 66 -25.88 -9.55 -1.64
CA PHE A 66 -25.38 -10.53 -2.61
C PHE A 66 -25.58 -11.99 -2.16
N ARG A 67 -26.50 -12.19 -1.20
CA ARG A 67 -26.87 -13.54 -0.76
C ARG A 67 -27.68 -14.22 -1.88
N ASP A 68 -27.15 -15.33 -2.39
CA ASP A 68 -27.85 -16.19 -3.35
C ASP A 68 -28.59 -17.29 -2.57
N PRO A 69 -29.92 -17.41 -2.70
CA PRO A 69 -30.71 -18.46 -2.06
C PRO A 69 -30.22 -19.89 -2.40
N ARG A 70 -29.60 -20.05 -3.59
CA ARG A 70 -29.02 -21.34 -4.03
C ARG A 70 -27.70 -21.66 -3.33
N SER A 71 -27.12 -20.71 -2.63
CA SER A 71 -25.83 -20.78 -1.95
C SER A 71 -25.98 -20.61 -0.44
N GLU A 72 -27.13 -20.95 0.12
CA GLU A 72 -27.36 -20.89 1.55
C GLU A 72 -26.32 -21.75 2.29
N GLY A 73 -25.70 -21.20 3.34
CA GLY A 73 -24.63 -21.86 4.09
C GLY A 73 -23.23 -21.80 3.45
N LYS A 74 -23.09 -21.30 2.22
CA LYS A 74 -21.77 -21.09 1.61
C LYS A 74 -21.16 -19.75 2.03
N VAL A 75 -19.84 -19.72 2.09
CA VAL A 75 -19.04 -18.53 2.38
C VAL A 75 -18.20 -18.13 1.17
N CYS A 76 -17.76 -16.88 1.12
CA CYS A 76 -16.87 -16.36 0.09
C CYS A 76 -15.41 -16.64 0.49
N LEU A 77 -14.66 -17.29 -0.38
CA LEU A 77 -13.20 -17.33 -0.28
C LEU A 77 -12.64 -16.07 -0.91
N LEU A 78 -11.96 -15.23 -0.12
CA LEU A 78 -11.37 -14.00 -0.62
C LEU A 78 -10.15 -14.30 -1.48
N GLN A 79 -10.12 -13.73 -2.68
CA GLN A 79 -9.01 -13.84 -3.63
C GLN A 79 -7.99 -12.69 -3.45
N LYS A 80 -8.45 -11.57 -2.93
CA LYS A 80 -7.67 -10.36 -2.70
C LYS A 80 -8.03 -9.73 -1.37
N SER A 81 -7.14 -8.89 -0.91
CA SER A 81 -7.32 -8.08 0.28
C SER A 81 -8.55 -7.17 0.18
N LEU A 82 -9.19 -6.91 1.30
CA LEU A 82 -10.36 -6.01 1.42
C LEU A 82 -10.13 -5.00 2.55
N TYR A 83 -10.77 -3.85 2.43
CA TYR A 83 -10.84 -2.89 3.52
C TYR A 83 -11.49 -3.53 4.76
N GLY A 84 -10.83 -3.35 5.90
CA GLY A 84 -11.26 -3.88 7.18
C GLY A 84 -10.52 -5.14 7.62
N LEU A 85 -9.78 -5.85 6.75
CA LEU A 85 -8.89 -6.93 7.18
C LEU A 85 -7.63 -6.34 7.82
N LYS A 86 -7.11 -6.98 8.86
CA LYS A 86 -5.93 -6.52 9.60
C LYS A 86 -4.66 -6.51 8.77
N GLN A 87 -4.49 -7.49 7.86
CA GLN A 87 -3.32 -7.62 6.98
C GLN A 87 -3.40 -6.76 5.71
N SER A 88 -4.51 -6.09 5.41
CA SER A 88 -4.69 -5.35 4.16
C SER A 88 -3.64 -4.26 3.91
N PRO A 89 -3.27 -3.42 4.90
CA PRO A 89 -2.22 -2.43 4.71
C PRO A 89 -0.88 -3.04 4.34
N ARG A 90 -0.52 -4.17 4.99
CA ARG A 90 0.72 -4.89 4.71
C ARG A 90 0.74 -5.49 3.30
N GLN A 91 -0.36 -6.12 2.88
CA GLN A 91 -0.45 -6.72 1.55
C GLN A 91 -0.42 -5.67 0.44
N TRP A 92 -1.04 -4.52 0.67
CA TRP A 92 -0.94 -3.37 -0.21
C TRP A 92 0.51 -2.86 -0.30
N TYR A 93 1.17 -2.62 0.83
CA TYR A 93 2.56 -2.17 0.85
C TYR A 93 3.49 -3.13 0.11
N LYS A 94 3.37 -4.45 0.33
CA LYS A 94 4.15 -5.47 -0.40
C LYS A 94 3.93 -5.37 -1.92
N ARG A 95 2.68 -5.19 -2.34
CA ARG A 95 2.33 -5.06 -3.76
C ARG A 95 2.93 -3.80 -4.37
N PHE A 96 2.78 -2.68 -3.68
CA PHE A 96 3.33 -1.40 -4.09
C PHE A 96 4.87 -1.46 -4.20
N ASP A 97 5.51 -1.91 -3.15
CA ASP A 97 6.96 -2.04 -3.07
C ASP A 97 7.54 -2.89 -4.21
N SER A 98 6.94 -4.04 -4.48
CA SER A 98 7.35 -4.90 -5.61
C SER A 98 7.21 -4.17 -6.95
N TYR A 99 6.14 -3.40 -7.13
CA TYR A 99 5.91 -2.64 -8.35
C TYR A 99 6.96 -1.53 -8.54
N VAL A 100 7.19 -0.70 -7.52
CA VAL A 100 8.14 0.42 -7.64
C VAL A 100 9.58 -0.04 -7.83
N HIS A 101 9.95 -1.18 -7.23
CA HIS A 101 11.25 -1.81 -7.51
C HIS A 101 11.36 -2.26 -8.98
N SER A 102 10.28 -2.79 -9.56
CA SER A 102 10.27 -3.25 -10.94
C SER A 102 10.46 -2.13 -11.96
N ILE A 103 10.17 -0.89 -11.58
CA ILE A 103 10.35 0.32 -12.41
C ILE A 103 11.60 1.13 -12.05
N GLY A 104 12.48 0.58 -11.19
CA GLY A 104 13.81 1.14 -10.92
C GLY A 104 13.90 2.10 -9.74
N LEU A 105 12.85 2.22 -8.90
CA LEU A 105 12.97 2.98 -7.66
C LEU A 105 13.34 2.05 -6.49
N PHE A 106 14.25 2.49 -5.65
CA PHE A 106 14.75 1.72 -4.51
C PHE A 106 14.43 2.41 -3.20
N ARG A 107 14.12 1.60 -2.17
CA ARG A 107 13.83 2.12 -0.83
C ARG A 107 14.99 2.92 -0.26
N CYS A 108 14.66 4.03 0.39
CA CYS A 108 15.60 4.76 1.23
C CYS A 108 15.90 3.94 2.50
N GLU A 109 17.15 3.93 2.93
CA GLU A 109 17.59 3.22 4.15
C GLU A 109 16.94 3.78 5.43
N PHE A 110 16.60 5.08 5.44
CA PHE A 110 16.09 5.77 6.62
C PHE A 110 14.57 5.66 6.79
N ASP A 111 13.84 5.44 5.69
CA ASP A 111 12.39 5.32 5.70
C ASP A 111 11.92 4.40 4.56
N PRO A 112 11.32 3.24 4.88
CA PRO A 112 10.90 2.27 3.88
C PRO A 112 9.73 2.73 3.00
N CYS A 113 9.08 3.85 3.34
CA CYS A 113 8.01 4.46 2.53
C CYS A 113 8.55 5.52 1.56
N VAL A 114 9.86 5.79 1.56
CA VAL A 114 10.53 6.70 0.63
C VAL A 114 11.34 5.89 -0.37
N TYR A 115 11.17 6.19 -1.64
CA TYR A 115 11.87 5.54 -2.76
C TYR A 115 12.61 6.59 -3.57
N VAL A 116 13.77 6.24 -4.06
CA VAL A 116 14.64 7.13 -4.84
C VAL A 116 15.16 6.37 -6.05
N GLN A 117 15.21 7.06 -7.18
CA GLN A 117 15.91 6.63 -8.39
C GLN A 117 16.89 7.72 -8.80
N SER A 118 18.13 7.33 -9.11
CA SER A 118 19.09 8.22 -9.76
C SER A 118 19.04 7.98 -11.26
N LEU A 119 18.91 9.05 -12.03
CA LEU A 119 18.90 9.00 -13.49
C LEU A 119 20.32 9.19 -14.07
N GLU A 120 20.50 8.89 -15.34
CA GLU A 120 21.81 8.95 -16.01
C GLU A 120 22.38 10.37 -16.08
N ASP A 121 21.53 11.38 -16.14
CA ASP A 121 21.87 12.81 -16.14
C ASP A 121 22.27 13.36 -14.76
N GLY A 122 22.23 12.51 -13.71
CA GLY A 122 22.49 12.88 -12.33
C GLY A 122 21.30 13.43 -11.57
N SER A 123 20.16 13.62 -12.21
CA SER A 123 18.91 14.00 -11.56
C SER A 123 18.35 12.85 -10.71
N ARG A 124 17.41 13.17 -9.84
CA ARG A 124 16.78 12.19 -8.94
C ARG A 124 15.27 12.27 -8.99
N VAL A 125 14.67 11.10 -8.97
CA VAL A 125 13.23 10.93 -8.78
C VAL A 125 13.01 10.51 -7.32
N PHE A 126 12.06 11.15 -6.69
CA PHE A 126 11.61 10.80 -5.33
C PHE A 126 10.15 10.37 -5.37
N LEU A 127 9.84 9.29 -4.68
CA LEU A 127 8.49 8.81 -4.48
C LEU A 127 8.29 8.49 -3.01
N LEU A 128 7.24 9.05 -2.40
CA LEU A 128 6.90 8.83 -1.00
C LEU A 128 5.48 8.28 -0.94
N LEU A 129 5.32 7.17 -0.21
CA LEU A 129 4.03 6.52 0.02
C LEU A 129 3.52 6.83 1.43
N TYR A 130 2.30 7.37 1.54
CA TYR A 130 1.54 7.49 2.77
C TYR A 130 0.22 6.73 2.65
N VAL A 131 0.20 5.46 3.02
CA VAL A 131 -0.93 4.52 2.93
C VAL A 131 -1.40 4.35 1.49
N ASP A 132 -2.31 5.18 1.00
CA ASP A 132 -2.87 5.23 -0.36
C ASP A 132 -2.51 6.52 -1.11
N ASP A 133 -2.02 7.54 -0.40
CA ASP A 133 -1.50 8.78 -0.97
C ASP A 133 -0.02 8.66 -1.36
N MET A 134 0.37 9.33 -2.43
CA MET A 134 1.76 9.41 -2.87
C MET A 134 2.17 10.86 -3.15
N LEU A 135 3.41 11.19 -2.83
CA LEU A 135 4.11 12.36 -3.34
C LEU A 135 5.18 11.89 -4.32
N TYR A 136 5.14 12.43 -5.52
CA TYR A 136 6.12 12.16 -6.57
C TYR A 136 6.82 13.45 -6.95
N SER A 137 8.14 13.43 -7.07
CA SER A 137 8.92 14.61 -7.43
C SER A 137 10.08 14.23 -8.33
N MET A 138 10.29 15.06 -9.35
CA MET A 138 11.41 14.96 -10.29
C MET A 138 11.84 16.34 -10.77
N GLN A 139 13.01 16.39 -11.37
CA GLN A 139 13.46 17.57 -12.11
C GLN A 139 12.82 17.56 -13.50
N GLU A 140 12.37 18.73 -14.01
CA GLU A 140 11.92 18.89 -15.41
C GLU A 140 13.04 18.60 -16.42
#